data_d8467164e07288e62e90e60cbdbe80ae
#
_entry.id   d8467164e07288e62e90e60cbdbe80ae
#
_cell.length_a   1.000
_cell.length_b   1.000
_cell.length_c   1.000
_cell.angle_alpha   90.00
_cell.angle_beta   90.00
_cell.angle_gamma   90.00
#
_symmetry.space_group_name_H-M   'P 1'
#
loop_
_entity.id
_entity.type
_entity.pdbx_description
1 polymer ?
#
loop_
_entity_poly.entity_id
_entity_poly.type
_entity_poly.pdbx_seq_one_letter_code
_entity_poly.pdbx_strand_id
1 'polypeptide(L)'
;MKKILIITYYWPPSGGPGVQRWLKFSKYLPEFGYDPIIITVDPEKAEYPIKDYTLEQDVRADQIVYRTDCSGLYEYYKKLTKAPSAPYSGFVNEGTPSLKQKIARFIRGNFFLMKSDVINDIMNY
;
A
#
# COMPACT_ATOMS: atom_id res chain seq x y z
N MET A 1 9.27 -16.01 20.07
CA MET A 1 8.29 -15.86 18.97
C MET A 1 9.06 -15.64 17.66
N LYS A 2 8.57 -16.21 16.56
CA LYS A 2 9.16 -15.99 15.24
C LYS A 2 8.72 -14.62 14.72
N LYS A 3 9.64 -13.82 14.19
CA LYS A 3 9.29 -12.52 13.59
C LYS A 3 8.76 -12.68 12.17
N ILE A 4 7.68 -11.96 11.84
CA ILE A 4 7.12 -11.88 10.51
C ILE A 4 7.11 -10.42 10.07
N LEU A 5 7.69 -10.14 8.90
CA LEU A 5 7.64 -8.84 8.28
C LEU A 5 6.41 -8.75 7.37
N ILE A 6 5.58 -7.75 7.61
CA ILE A 6 4.41 -7.42 6.80
C ILE A 6 4.65 -6.07 6.13
N ILE A 7 4.72 -6.06 4.81
CA ILE A 7 4.86 -4.83 4.02
C ILE A 7 3.50 -4.54 3.39
N THR A 8 2.90 -3.41 3.76
CA THR A 8 1.58 -3.03 3.25
C THR A 8 1.49 -1.52 3.04
N TYR A 9 0.82 -1.11 1.98
CA TYR A 9 0.50 0.30 1.74
C TYR A 9 -0.66 0.77 2.63
N TYR A 10 -1.66 -0.09 2.81
CA TYR A 10 -2.87 0.22 3.56
C TYR A 10 -2.73 -0.22 5.02
N TRP A 11 -2.52 0.74 5.90
CA TRP A 11 -2.45 0.59 7.35
C TRP A 11 -3.22 1.74 8.02
N PRO A 12 -3.77 1.59 9.24
CA PRO A 12 -4.42 2.72 9.93
C PRO A 12 -3.55 4.00 9.93
N PRO A 13 -4.12 5.17 9.62
CA PRO A 13 -5.54 5.52 9.52
C PRO A 13 -6.20 5.32 8.15
N SER A 14 -5.63 4.55 7.23
CA SER A 14 -6.34 4.21 6.00
C SER A 14 -7.59 3.39 6.33
N GLY A 15 -8.71 3.66 5.66
CA GLY A 15 -9.94 2.90 5.77
C GLY A 15 -10.08 1.81 4.69
N GLY A 16 -11.14 1.02 4.82
CA GLY A 16 -11.54 0.02 3.83
C GLY A 16 -11.12 -1.43 4.15
N PRO A 17 -11.59 -2.40 3.36
CA PRO A 17 -11.43 -3.82 3.68
C PRO A 17 -9.98 -4.32 3.61
N GLY A 18 -9.15 -3.69 2.78
CA GLY A 18 -7.73 -4.05 2.67
C GLY A 18 -6.94 -3.82 3.95
N VAL A 19 -7.25 -2.74 4.68
CA VAL A 19 -6.62 -2.41 5.97
C VAL A 19 -7.02 -3.40 7.03
N GLN A 20 -8.31 -3.72 7.13
CA GLN A 20 -8.83 -4.59 8.19
C GLN A 20 -8.19 -5.97 8.17
N ARG A 21 -7.87 -6.50 7.00
CA ARG A 21 -7.21 -7.79 6.88
C ARG A 21 -5.87 -7.81 7.61
N TRP A 22 -4.99 -6.88 7.28
CA TRP A 22 -3.65 -6.83 7.85
C TRP A 22 -3.67 -6.44 9.32
N LEU A 23 -4.57 -5.53 9.71
CA LEU A 23 -4.78 -5.14 11.10
C LEU A 23 -5.21 -6.33 11.97
N LYS A 24 -6.18 -7.12 11.51
CA LYS A 24 -6.63 -8.32 12.23
C LYS A 24 -5.54 -9.40 12.25
N PHE A 25 -4.82 -9.64 11.15
CA PHE A 25 -3.70 -10.56 11.17
C PHE A 25 -2.64 -10.13 12.17
N SER A 26 -2.20 -8.90 12.18
CA SER A 26 -1.20 -8.41 13.13
C SER A 26 -1.66 -8.52 14.58
N LYS A 27 -2.95 -8.38 14.84
CA LYS A 27 -3.54 -8.52 16.17
C LYS A 27 -3.49 -9.95 16.71
N TYR A 28 -3.77 -10.95 15.86
CA TYR A 28 -3.91 -12.34 16.28
C TYR A 28 -2.66 -13.21 16.04
N LEU A 29 -1.74 -12.83 15.17
CA LEU A 29 -0.51 -13.58 14.90
C LEU A 29 0.30 -13.96 16.15
N PRO A 30 0.38 -13.12 17.21
CA PRO A 30 1.07 -13.48 18.44
C PRO A 30 0.50 -14.71 19.17
N GLU A 31 -0.79 -14.95 19.07
CA GLU A 31 -1.43 -16.15 19.63
C GLU A 31 -0.90 -17.45 18.98
N PHE A 32 -0.39 -17.35 17.77
CA PHE A 32 0.21 -18.44 17.02
C PHE A 32 1.74 -18.48 17.08
N GLY A 33 2.35 -17.69 17.97
CA GLY A 33 3.80 -17.66 18.19
C GLY A 33 4.58 -16.80 17.18
N TYR A 34 3.91 -15.89 16.47
CA TYR A 34 4.51 -14.98 15.53
C TYR A 34 4.43 -13.53 15.99
N ASP A 35 5.54 -12.80 15.88
CA ASP A 35 5.62 -11.38 16.22
C ASP A 35 5.68 -10.55 14.93
N PRO A 36 4.58 -9.87 14.54
CA PRO A 36 4.53 -9.11 13.31
C PRO A 36 5.25 -7.77 13.43
N ILE A 37 6.06 -7.44 12.43
CA ILE A 37 6.68 -6.14 12.20
C ILE A 37 6.06 -5.56 10.95
N ILE A 38 5.50 -4.36 11.05
CA ILE A 38 4.81 -3.72 9.94
C ILE A 38 5.72 -2.67 9.28
N ILE A 39 5.81 -2.70 7.96
CA ILE A 39 6.35 -1.61 7.15
C ILE A 39 5.21 -1.03 6.32
N THR A 40 4.95 0.25 6.47
CA THR A 40 3.90 0.97 5.77
C THR A 40 4.36 2.36 5.36
N VAL A 41 3.54 3.08 4.61
CA VAL A 41 3.80 4.47 4.24
C VAL A 41 3.37 5.44 5.32
N ASP A 42 4.01 6.60 5.36
CA ASP A 42 3.60 7.70 6.23
C ASP A 42 2.20 8.19 5.83
N PRO A 43 1.22 8.21 6.75
CA PRO A 43 -0.16 8.60 6.45
C PRO A 43 -0.31 10.06 6.01
N GLU A 44 0.65 10.93 6.33
CA GLU A 44 0.65 12.32 5.86
C GLU A 44 1.04 12.43 4.39
N LYS A 45 1.85 11.49 3.90
CA LYS A 45 2.33 11.43 2.52
C LYS A 45 1.59 10.42 1.67
N ALA A 46 0.78 9.58 2.31
CA ALA A 46 -0.03 8.58 1.63
C ALA A 46 -1.32 9.17 1.08
N GLU A 47 -1.68 8.81 -0.15
CA GLU A 47 -2.98 9.13 -0.72
C GLU A 47 -3.99 8.02 -0.42
N TYR A 48 -4.55 8.05 0.77
CA TYR A 48 -5.62 7.14 1.13
C TYR A 48 -6.96 7.66 0.62
N PRO A 49 -7.73 6.86 -0.14
CA PRO A 49 -9.04 7.27 -0.65
C PRO A 49 -10.07 7.48 0.47
N ILE A 50 -9.91 6.76 1.57
CA ILE A 50 -10.74 6.87 2.77
C ILE A 50 -9.80 6.83 3.98
N LYS A 51 -10.00 7.73 4.94
CA LYS A 51 -9.32 7.69 6.23
C LYS A 51 -10.32 7.32 7.32
N ASP A 52 -9.92 6.38 8.19
CA ASP A 52 -10.70 5.92 9.32
C ASP A 52 -9.79 5.81 10.55
N TYR A 53 -9.81 6.83 11.37
CA TYR A 53 -9.00 6.92 12.59
C TYR A 53 -9.48 5.97 13.69
N THR A 54 -10.70 5.44 13.59
CA THR A 54 -11.21 4.49 14.61
C THR A 54 -10.44 3.19 14.59
N LEU A 55 -9.88 2.81 13.45
CA LEU A 55 -9.06 1.61 13.28
C LEU A 55 -7.71 1.68 14.02
N GLU A 56 -7.25 2.88 14.39
CA GLU A 56 -6.02 3.03 15.19
C GLU A 56 -6.16 2.42 16.60
N GLN A 57 -7.37 2.39 17.13
CA GLN A 57 -7.67 1.77 18.43
C GLN A 57 -7.51 0.24 18.42
N ASP A 58 -7.60 -0.38 17.25
CA ASP A 58 -7.41 -1.83 17.09
C ASP A 58 -5.93 -2.21 16.92
N VAL A 59 -5.05 -1.23 16.72
CA VAL A 59 -3.59 -1.47 16.67
C VAL A 59 -3.10 -1.79 18.06
N ARG A 60 -2.36 -2.89 18.22
CA ARG A 60 -1.77 -3.26 19.52
C ARG A 60 -0.78 -2.18 19.97
N ALA A 61 -0.78 -1.87 21.26
CA ALA A 61 0.10 -0.84 21.84
C ALA A 61 1.60 -1.17 21.70
N ASP A 62 1.94 -2.46 21.64
CA ASP A 62 3.32 -2.96 21.46
C ASP A 62 3.67 -3.27 20.00
N GLN A 63 2.78 -2.94 19.04
CA GLN A 63 2.99 -3.22 17.62
C GLN A 63 4.12 -2.36 17.04
N ILE A 64 5.16 -3.02 16.52
CA ILE A 64 6.23 -2.32 15.80
C ILE A 64 5.75 -1.94 14.40
N VAL A 65 5.71 -0.64 14.12
CA VAL A 65 5.30 -0.09 12.82
C VAL A 65 6.37 0.89 12.33
N TYR A 66 7.02 0.54 11.22
CA TYR A 66 7.92 1.44 10.51
C TYR A 66 7.17 2.16 9.41
N ARG A 67 7.25 3.48 9.41
CA ARG A 67 6.64 4.35 8.39
C ARG A 67 7.71 4.85 7.45
N THR A 68 7.54 4.61 6.16
CA THR A 68 8.47 5.01 5.11
C THR A 68 7.91 6.14 4.27
N ASP A 69 8.79 6.90 3.67
CA ASP A 69 8.39 7.93 2.72
C ASP A 69 7.78 7.33 1.46
N CYS A 70 6.74 7.97 0.95
CA CYS A 70 6.19 7.66 -0.35
C CYS A 70 6.97 8.43 -1.41
N SER A 71 7.62 7.75 -2.36
CA SER A 71 8.30 8.45 -3.45
C SER A 71 7.25 9.26 -4.24
N GLY A 72 7.53 10.54 -4.51
CA GLY A 72 6.64 11.47 -5.23
C GLY A 72 6.33 11.12 -6.69
N LEU A 73 6.67 9.89 -7.12
CA LEU A 73 6.37 9.36 -8.44
C LEU A 73 4.86 9.32 -8.75
N TYR A 74 4.03 9.12 -7.72
CA TYR A 74 2.59 9.16 -7.89
C TYR A 74 2.08 10.59 -8.12
N GLU A 75 2.65 11.58 -7.45
CA GLU A 75 2.36 12.99 -7.72
C GLU A 75 2.78 13.41 -9.13
N TYR A 76 3.94 12.93 -9.58
CA TYR A 76 4.42 13.16 -10.95
C TYR A 76 3.48 12.51 -11.97
N TYR A 77 3.04 11.27 -11.73
CA TYR A 77 2.04 10.59 -12.55
C TYR A 77 0.71 11.36 -12.59
N LYS A 78 0.24 11.87 -11.45
CA LYS A 78 -0.98 12.68 -11.33
C LYS A 78 -0.91 13.95 -12.16
N LYS A 79 0.24 14.65 -12.12
CA LYS A 79 0.50 15.84 -12.93
C LYS A 79 0.49 15.53 -14.43
N LEU A 80 1.05 14.41 -14.83
CA LEU A 80 1.10 13.98 -16.24
C LEU A 80 -0.27 13.54 -16.78
N THR A 81 -1.06 12.83 -15.99
CA THR A 81 -2.31 12.20 -16.44
C THR A 81 -3.54 13.03 -16.15
N LYS A 82 -3.43 14.14 -15.39
CA LYS A 82 -4.57 14.93 -14.88
C LYS A 82 -5.66 14.05 -14.23
N ALA A 83 -5.27 12.91 -13.68
CA ALA A 83 -6.20 11.98 -13.03
C ALA A 83 -6.66 12.56 -11.68
N PRO A 84 -7.98 12.70 -11.42
CA PRO A 84 -8.48 13.36 -10.22
C PRO A 84 -8.26 12.56 -8.93
N SER A 85 -8.08 11.24 -9.00
CA SER A 85 -7.76 10.39 -7.84
C SER A 85 -7.25 9.01 -8.28
N ALA A 86 -6.57 8.32 -7.36
CA ALA A 86 -6.27 6.90 -7.56
C ALA A 86 -7.58 6.11 -7.66
N PRO A 87 -7.70 5.19 -8.63
CA PRO A 87 -8.89 4.35 -8.70
C PRO A 87 -8.98 3.51 -7.42
N TYR A 88 -10.09 3.69 -6.68
CA TYR A 88 -10.38 2.89 -5.52
C TYR A 88 -10.55 1.43 -5.94
N SER A 89 -9.63 0.60 -5.45
CA SER A 89 -9.79 -0.85 -5.40
C SER A 89 -10.40 -1.55 -6.61
N GLY A 90 -9.58 -1.86 -7.63
CA GLY A 90 -9.82 -3.03 -8.49
C GLY A 90 -11.07 -3.06 -9.39
N PHE A 91 -12.03 -2.17 -9.20
CA PHE A 91 -13.18 -2.05 -10.09
C PHE A 91 -12.81 -1.18 -11.28
N VAL A 92 -12.59 -1.83 -12.39
CA VAL A 92 -12.41 -1.16 -13.68
C VAL A 92 -13.73 -0.49 -14.03
N ASN A 93 -13.75 0.85 -14.13
CA ASN A 93 -14.85 1.52 -14.78
C ASN A 93 -14.94 0.98 -16.23
N GLU A 94 -16.06 0.36 -16.55
CA GLU A 94 -16.38 -0.17 -17.87
C GLU A 94 -16.62 0.98 -18.87
N GLY A 95 -15.54 1.64 -19.27
CA GLY A 95 -15.52 2.61 -20.34
C GLY A 95 -14.44 2.21 -21.34
N THR A 96 -14.70 2.34 -22.62
CA THR A 96 -13.67 2.12 -23.66
C THR A 96 -12.46 3.00 -23.39
N PRO A 97 -11.29 2.41 -23.12
CA PRO A 97 -10.13 3.17 -22.68
C PRO A 97 -9.63 4.07 -23.82
N SER A 98 -9.58 5.37 -23.57
CA SER A 98 -8.93 6.35 -24.46
C SER A 98 -7.48 5.95 -24.74
N LEU A 99 -6.95 6.37 -25.91
CA LEU A 99 -5.56 6.10 -26.29
C LEU A 99 -4.55 6.55 -25.22
N LYS A 100 -4.82 7.67 -24.56
CA LYS A 100 -4.03 8.18 -23.42
C LYS A 100 -4.05 7.24 -22.21
N GLN A 101 -5.19 6.59 -21.94
CA GLN A 101 -5.31 5.60 -20.87
C GLN A 101 -4.60 4.29 -21.20
N LYS A 102 -4.54 3.90 -22.48
CA LYS A 102 -3.75 2.74 -22.93
C LYS A 102 -2.26 2.97 -22.73
N ILE A 103 -1.75 4.15 -23.09
CA ILE A 103 -0.35 4.54 -22.90
C ILE A 103 0.00 4.60 -21.38
N ALA A 104 -0.86 5.21 -20.57
CA ALA A 104 -0.68 5.27 -19.13
C ALA A 104 -0.69 3.87 -18.48
N ARG A 105 -1.50 2.96 -18.99
CA ARG A 105 -1.56 1.56 -18.54
C ARG A 105 -0.29 0.79 -18.93
N PHE A 106 0.24 1.03 -20.11
CA PHE A 106 1.50 0.44 -20.58
C PHE A 106 2.71 0.92 -19.75
N ILE A 107 2.82 2.23 -19.49
CA ILE A 107 3.87 2.80 -18.63
C ILE A 107 3.77 2.23 -17.22
N ARG A 108 2.57 2.13 -16.65
CA ARG A 108 2.33 1.58 -15.31
C ARG A 108 2.73 0.11 -15.20
N GLY A 109 2.44 -0.71 -16.23
CA GLY A 109 2.82 -2.12 -16.28
C GLY A 109 4.33 -2.31 -16.33
N ASN A 110 5.02 -1.56 -17.17
CA ASN A 110 6.48 -1.65 -17.32
C ASN A 110 7.23 -1.05 -16.13
N PHE A 111 6.68 -0.01 -15.51
CA PHE A 111 7.29 0.61 -14.33
C PHE A 111 7.20 -0.29 -13.07
N PHE A 112 6.15 -1.08 -12.96
CA PHE A 112 6.02 -2.06 -11.88
C PHE A 112 7.02 -3.22 -12.04
N LEU A 113 7.30 -3.64 -13.27
CA LEU A 113 8.33 -4.63 -13.59
C LEU A 113 9.75 -4.15 -13.23
N MET A 114 10.08 -2.88 -13.49
CA MET A 114 11.37 -2.30 -13.06
C MET A 114 11.58 -2.31 -11.54
N LYS A 115 10.50 -2.19 -10.74
CA LYS A 115 10.58 -2.30 -9.29
C LYS A 115 10.77 -3.75 -8.79
N SER A 116 10.37 -4.73 -9.58
CA SER A 116 10.59 -6.15 -9.30
C SER A 116 12.07 -6.52 -9.35
N ASP A 117 12.83 -5.93 -10.27
CA ASP A 117 14.26 -6.21 -10.41
C ASP A 117 15.07 -5.72 -9.20
N VAL A 118 14.69 -4.57 -8.63
CA VAL A 118 15.30 -4.04 -7.40
C VAL A 118 15.03 -4.93 -6.18
N ILE A 119 13.86 -5.56 -6.11
CA ILE A 119 13.51 -6.49 -5.02
C ILE A 119 14.31 -7.79 -5.16
N ASN A 120 14.51 -8.27 -6.38
CA ASN A 120 15.31 -9.46 -6.65
C ASN A 120 16.80 -9.24 -6.33
N ASP A 121 17.33 -8.04 -6.56
CA ASP A 121 18.70 -7.69 -6.18
C ASP A 121 18.90 -7.65 -4.66
N ILE A 122 17.90 -7.21 -3.90
CA ILE A 122 17.94 -7.18 -2.43
C ILE A 122 17.82 -8.59 -1.82
N MET A 123 17.14 -9.51 -2.49
CA MET A 123 16.94 -10.89 -2.01
C MET A 123 18.13 -11.81 -2.29
N ASN A 124 19.07 -11.41 -3.15
CA ASN A 124 20.27 -12.18 -3.50
C ASN A 124 21.53 -11.78 -2.71
N TYR A 125 21.39 -10.93 -1.69
CA TYR A 125 22.38 -10.62 -0.66
C TYR A 125 21.99 -11.29 0.67
#